data_6a7473f6fe4bac76caaf113a7d8e5247
#
_entry.id   6a7473f6fe4bac76caaf113a7d8e5247
#
_cell.length_a   1.000
_cell.length_b   1.000
_cell.length_c   1.000
_cell.angle_alpha   90.00
_cell.angle_beta   90.00
_cell.angle_gamma   90.00
#
_symmetry.space_group_name_H-M   'P 1'
#
loop_
_entity.id
_entity.type
_entity.pdbx_description
1 polymer ?
#
loop_
_entity_poly.entity_id
_entity_poly.type
_entity_poly.pdbx_seq_one_letter_code
_entity_poly.pdbx_strand_id
1 'polypeptide(L)'
;MRKLEKVYDEIEALDRGVRPSIAVVDLASADSDAYRDLAEKLLKEFGRLDGLVHNASIIGDRFSIEQYDASTWQRVMHVNLTAAFALTQVCLPLLNQSDDPSIIFTSSGVGRTGRAFWGAYAVSKFATEGLSQVLADEHRHGKLRVNCVNPGATRTNMRLAAYPGENRDKLKRPEEILSPYIYLLGPDSKNVTGESFDSQ
;
A
#
# COMPACT_ATOMS: atom_id res chain seq x y z
N MET A 1 -9.31 -10.46 12.01
CA MET A 1 -8.51 -11.04 13.10
C MET A 1 -7.66 -12.21 12.63
N ARG A 2 -8.17 -13.44 12.39
CA ARG A 2 -7.36 -14.66 12.09
C ARG A 2 -6.21 -14.50 11.08
N LYS A 3 -6.34 -13.66 10.05
CA LYS A 3 -5.25 -13.44 9.07
C LYS A 3 -4.11 -12.59 9.63
N LEU A 4 -4.44 -11.60 10.45
CA LEU A 4 -3.43 -10.75 11.10
C LEU A 4 -2.71 -11.52 12.20
N GLU A 5 -3.44 -12.31 12.98
CA GLU A 5 -2.89 -13.20 14.02
C GLU A 5 -1.89 -14.19 13.40
N LYS A 6 -2.24 -14.80 12.26
CA LYS A 6 -1.31 -15.70 11.56
C LYS A 6 0.00 -15.01 11.16
N VAL A 7 -0.06 -13.80 10.62
CA VAL A 7 1.15 -13.02 10.25
C VAL A 7 1.93 -12.63 11.50
N TYR A 8 1.23 -12.26 12.57
CA TYR A 8 1.85 -11.97 13.86
C TYR A 8 2.65 -13.18 14.38
N ASP A 9 2.03 -14.36 14.42
CA ASP A 9 2.65 -15.60 14.87
C ASP A 9 3.86 -15.99 14.01
N GLU A 10 3.76 -15.79 12.69
CA GLU A 10 4.86 -16.04 11.74
C GLU A 10 6.05 -15.10 12.00
N ILE A 11 5.81 -13.82 12.30
CA ILE A 11 6.89 -12.86 12.61
C ILE A 11 7.50 -13.18 13.97
N GLU A 12 6.68 -13.47 14.99
CA GLU A 12 7.16 -13.80 16.33
C GLU A 12 8.01 -15.08 16.32
N ALA A 13 7.61 -16.08 15.53
CA ALA A 13 8.35 -17.34 15.37
C ALA A 13 9.75 -17.18 14.73
N LEU A 14 10.04 -16.03 14.08
CA LEU A 14 11.39 -15.76 13.57
C LEU A 14 12.41 -15.47 14.68
N ASP A 15 11.96 -15.20 15.90
CA ASP A 15 12.77 -14.94 17.10
C ASP A 15 13.96 -13.99 16.88
N ARG A 16 13.73 -12.91 16.11
CA ARG A 16 14.74 -11.89 15.78
C ARG A 16 14.72 -10.67 16.70
N GLY A 17 14.11 -10.81 17.89
CA GLY A 17 13.92 -9.71 18.85
C GLY A 17 12.93 -8.64 18.38
N VAL A 18 12.20 -8.89 17.29
CA VAL A 18 11.14 -8.00 16.79
C VAL A 18 9.81 -8.44 17.40
N ARG A 19 9.12 -7.50 18.04
CA ARG A 19 7.75 -7.73 18.53
C ARG A 19 6.76 -7.10 17.56
N PRO A 20 6.00 -7.90 16.80
CA PRO A 20 4.95 -7.36 15.96
C PRO A 20 3.81 -6.79 16.80
N SER A 21 3.09 -5.82 16.27
CA SER A 21 1.87 -5.27 16.87
C SER A 21 0.73 -5.31 15.86
N ILE A 22 -0.51 -5.56 16.30
CA ILE A 22 -1.68 -5.61 15.44
C ILE A 22 -2.58 -4.43 15.76
N ALA A 23 -2.85 -3.59 14.75
CA ALA A 23 -3.90 -2.59 14.79
C ALA A 23 -5.00 -2.96 13.78
N VAL A 24 -6.21 -3.20 14.26
CA VAL A 24 -7.36 -3.56 13.41
C VAL A 24 -8.09 -2.30 12.99
N VAL A 25 -7.99 -1.96 11.70
CA VAL A 25 -8.71 -0.84 11.08
C VAL A 25 -9.38 -1.35 9.81
N ASP A 26 -10.70 -1.19 9.72
CA ASP A 26 -11.43 -1.45 8.47
C ASP A 26 -11.39 -0.19 7.59
N LEU A 27 -10.52 -0.20 6.58
CA LEU A 27 -10.33 0.93 5.67
C LEU A 27 -11.58 1.28 4.85
N ALA A 28 -12.59 0.40 4.79
CA ALA A 28 -13.84 0.69 4.10
C ALA A 28 -14.81 1.55 4.91
N SER A 29 -14.63 1.60 6.23
CA SER A 29 -15.52 2.31 7.15
C SER A 29 -14.78 3.23 8.14
N ALA A 30 -13.45 3.20 8.17
CA ALA A 30 -12.66 4.05 9.06
C ALA A 30 -12.85 5.53 8.71
N ASP A 31 -13.08 6.33 9.72
CA ASP A 31 -13.15 7.79 9.65
C ASP A 31 -11.81 8.43 10.08
N SER A 32 -11.77 9.75 10.08
CA SER A 32 -10.58 10.51 10.46
C SER A 32 -10.18 10.28 11.92
N ASP A 33 -11.13 9.96 12.79
CA ASP A 33 -10.84 9.73 14.21
C ASP A 33 -10.13 8.39 14.39
N ALA A 34 -10.58 7.34 13.69
CA ALA A 34 -9.92 6.04 13.70
C ALA A 34 -8.45 6.10 13.25
N TYR A 35 -8.13 6.94 12.24
CA TYR A 35 -6.75 7.13 11.81
C TYR A 35 -5.93 7.93 12.82
N ARG A 36 -6.51 8.97 13.45
CA ARG A 36 -5.83 9.73 14.53
C ARG A 36 -5.52 8.85 15.73
N ASP A 37 -6.50 8.06 16.18
CA ASP A 37 -6.32 7.11 17.29
C ASP A 37 -5.19 6.10 16.99
N LEU A 38 -5.11 5.63 15.74
CA LEU A 38 -4.02 4.74 15.33
C LEU A 38 -2.66 5.47 15.42
N ALA A 39 -2.56 6.69 14.90
CA ALA A 39 -1.32 7.46 14.94
C ALA A 39 -0.88 7.77 16.39
N GLU A 40 -1.82 8.10 17.28
CA GLU A 40 -1.54 8.32 18.71
C GLU A 40 -1.02 7.06 19.40
N LYS A 41 -1.61 5.90 19.10
CA LYS A 41 -1.12 4.60 19.61
C LYS A 41 0.28 4.30 19.12
N LEU A 42 0.57 4.51 17.83
CA LEU A 42 1.89 4.32 17.26
C LEU A 42 2.92 5.26 17.90
N LEU A 43 2.56 6.53 18.08
CA LEU A 43 3.42 7.51 18.74
C LEU A 43 3.74 7.09 20.18
N LYS A 44 2.73 6.64 20.93
CA LYS A 44 2.89 6.20 22.32
C LYS A 44 3.76 4.94 22.44
N GLU A 45 3.61 3.99 21.51
CA GLU A 45 4.29 2.71 21.57
C GLU A 45 5.72 2.78 21.01
N PHE A 46 5.91 3.49 19.90
CA PHE A 46 7.17 3.49 19.16
C PHE A 46 7.89 4.84 19.10
N GLY A 47 7.20 5.95 19.36
CA GLY A 47 7.75 7.31 19.30
C GLY A 47 7.94 7.86 17.89
N ARG A 48 8.14 7.00 16.88
CA ARG A 48 8.35 7.35 15.47
C ARG A 48 7.90 6.24 14.54
N LEU A 49 7.85 6.54 13.24
CA LEU A 49 7.76 5.57 12.15
C LEU A 49 8.96 5.73 11.21
N ASP A 50 9.59 4.64 10.82
CA ASP A 50 10.68 4.63 9.85
C ASP A 50 10.18 4.25 8.45
N GLY A 51 9.06 3.53 8.36
CA GLY A 51 8.46 3.14 7.10
C GLY A 51 6.94 3.00 7.14
N LEU A 52 6.28 3.29 6.01
CA LEU A 52 4.85 3.10 5.82
C LEU A 52 4.59 2.46 4.46
N VAL A 53 3.97 1.29 4.44
CA VAL A 53 3.63 0.59 3.19
C VAL A 53 2.13 0.55 3.00
N HIS A 54 1.63 1.30 2.03
CA HIS A 54 0.24 1.24 1.58
C HIS A 54 0.05 0.08 0.62
N ASN A 55 -0.31 -1.09 1.16
CA ASN A 55 -0.51 -2.31 0.38
C ASN A 55 -1.99 -2.75 0.31
N ALA A 56 -2.82 -2.34 1.26
CA ALA A 56 -4.23 -2.70 1.29
C ALA A 56 -4.97 -2.16 0.06
N SER A 57 -5.75 -3.01 -0.60
CA SER A 57 -6.46 -2.64 -1.82
C SER A 57 -7.60 -3.63 -2.10
N ILE A 58 -8.64 -3.17 -2.75
CA ILE A 58 -9.72 -3.99 -3.30
C ILE A 58 -9.84 -3.75 -4.80
N ILE A 59 -10.21 -4.80 -5.54
CA ILE A 59 -10.29 -4.74 -7.01
C ILE A 59 -11.63 -4.15 -7.50
N GLY A 60 -12.70 -4.30 -6.71
CA GLY A 60 -14.06 -3.96 -7.16
C GLY A 60 -14.55 -4.89 -8.27
N ASP A 61 -15.45 -4.39 -9.09
CA ASP A 61 -16.04 -5.12 -10.21
C ASP A 61 -15.26 -4.93 -11.51
N ARG A 62 -15.44 -5.86 -12.44
CA ARG A 62 -14.80 -5.82 -13.76
C ARG A 62 -15.85 -5.64 -14.84
N PHE A 63 -16.47 -4.47 -14.86
CA PHE A 63 -17.48 -4.05 -15.82
C PHE A 63 -16.98 -2.89 -16.69
N SER A 64 -17.72 -2.61 -17.78
CA SER A 64 -17.54 -1.36 -18.53
C SER A 64 -17.87 -0.16 -17.64
N ILE A 65 -17.36 1.01 -17.95
CA ILE A 65 -17.67 2.25 -17.21
C ILE A 65 -19.18 2.52 -17.24
N GLU A 66 -19.83 2.26 -18.37
CA GLU A 66 -21.26 2.44 -18.54
C GLU A 66 -22.11 1.62 -17.56
N GLN A 67 -21.64 0.43 -17.17
CA GLN A 67 -22.34 -0.51 -16.31
C GLN A 67 -21.74 -0.59 -14.90
N TYR A 68 -20.75 0.26 -14.60
CA TYR A 68 -20.06 0.18 -13.32
C TYR A 68 -20.96 0.72 -12.19
N ASP A 69 -21.14 -0.07 -11.13
CA ASP A 69 -21.92 0.35 -9.98
C ASP A 69 -21.23 1.50 -9.23
N ALA A 70 -22.00 2.58 -8.97
CA ALA A 70 -21.49 3.78 -8.33
C ALA A 70 -21.05 3.55 -6.88
N SER A 71 -21.72 2.67 -6.14
CA SER A 71 -21.36 2.35 -4.75
C SER A 71 -20.06 1.55 -4.68
N THR A 72 -19.88 0.60 -5.59
CA THR A 72 -18.62 -0.14 -5.75
C THR A 72 -17.48 0.80 -6.17
N TRP A 73 -17.75 1.74 -7.10
CA TRP A 73 -16.77 2.77 -7.46
C TRP A 73 -16.29 3.56 -6.24
N GLN A 74 -17.23 4.12 -5.48
CA GLN A 74 -16.92 4.90 -4.28
C GLN A 74 -16.12 4.09 -3.27
N ARG A 75 -16.53 2.84 -3.03
CA ARG A 75 -15.84 1.95 -2.09
C ARG A 75 -14.39 1.65 -2.53
N VAL A 76 -14.16 1.39 -3.81
CA VAL A 76 -12.80 1.15 -4.34
C VAL A 76 -11.94 2.40 -4.19
N MET A 77 -12.45 3.57 -4.57
CA MET A 77 -11.72 4.84 -4.41
C MET A 77 -11.44 5.14 -2.94
N HIS A 78 -12.40 4.88 -2.06
CA HIS A 78 -12.23 5.10 -0.63
C HIS A 78 -11.12 4.21 -0.06
N VAL A 79 -11.17 2.89 -0.27
CA VAL A 79 -10.19 1.94 0.29
C VAL A 79 -8.80 2.12 -0.33
N ASN A 80 -8.73 2.28 -1.66
CA ASN A 80 -7.44 2.25 -2.36
C ASN A 80 -6.70 3.58 -2.34
N LEU A 81 -7.44 4.70 -2.22
CA LEU A 81 -6.87 6.05 -2.32
C LEU A 81 -7.13 6.89 -1.07
N THR A 82 -8.42 7.13 -0.72
CA THR A 82 -8.76 8.06 0.37
C THR A 82 -8.21 7.58 1.71
N ALA A 83 -8.31 6.29 2.00
CA ALA A 83 -7.76 5.69 3.21
C ALA A 83 -6.22 5.82 3.26
N ALA A 84 -5.54 5.58 2.12
CA ALA A 84 -4.09 5.73 2.02
C ALA A 84 -3.67 7.19 2.25
N PHE A 85 -4.38 8.16 1.65
CA PHE A 85 -4.17 9.58 1.89
C PHE A 85 -4.35 9.94 3.38
N ALA A 86 -5.50 9.57 3.98
CA ALA A 86 -5.80 9.92 5.37
C ALA A 86 -4.78 9.31 6.35
N LEU A 87 -4.41 8.05 6.14
CA LEU A 87 -3.38 7.39 6.95
C LEU A 87 -2.01 8.04 6.77
N THR A 88 -1.63 8.40 5.55
CA THR A 88 -0.39 9.15 5.30
C THR A 88 -0.39 10.46 6.09
N GLN A 89 -1.47 11.24 5.98
CA GLN A 89 -1.58 12.55 6.63
C GLN A 89 -1.35 12.49 8.14
N VAL A 90 -1.95 11.51 8.83
CA VAL A 90 -1.79 11.36 10.28
C VAL A 90 -0.44 10.74 10.67
N CYS A 91 0.21 9.99 9.78
CA CYS A 91 1.51 9.37 10.03
C CYS A 91 2.70 10.27 9.68
N LEU A 92 2.53 11.32 8.87
CA LEU A 92 3.62 12.25 8.52
C LEU A 92 4.38 12.82 9.72
N PRO A 93 3.72 13.27 10.82
CA PRO A 93 4.44 13.74 12.00
C PRO A 93 5.35 12.67 12.64
N LEU A 94 4.96 11.39 12.60
CA LEU A 94 5.74 10.28 13.13
C LEU A 94 6.91 9.93 12.20
N LEU A 95 6.69 9.96 10.89
CA LEU A 95 7.72 9.74 9.87
C LEU A 95 8.80 10.84 9.94
N ASN A 96 8.40 12.08 10.19
CA ASN A 96 9.33 13.20 10.34
C ASN A 96 10.25 13.10 11.57
N GLN A 97 9.95 12.21 12.54
CA GLN A 97 10.85 11.89 13.66
C GLN A 97 11.94 10.88 13.28
N SER A 98 11.82 10.22 12.13
CA SER A 98 12.83 9.29 11.64
C SER A 98 13.98 10.01 10.94
N ASP A 99 15.17 9.40 10.98
CA ASP A 99 16.32 9.87 10.24
C ASP A 99 16.34 9.44 8.77
N ASP A 100 15.59 8.39 8.43
CA ASP A 100 15.52 7.84 7.06
C ASP A 100 14.11 7.30 6.74
N PRO A 101 13.06 8.17 6.76
CA PRO A 101 11.68 7.73 6.57
C PRO A 101 11.37 7.37 5.12
N SER A 102 10.56 6.33 4.91
CA SER A 102 10.13 5.87 3.59
C SER A 102 8.66 5.54 3.54
N ILE A 103 7.97 6.03 2.50
CA ILE A 103 6.59 5.63 2.17
C ILE A 103 6.61 4.87 0.86
N ILE A 104 5.92 3.73 0.83
CA ILE A 104 5.74 2.93 -0.39
C ILE A 104 4.25 2.77 -0.66
N PHE A 105 3.83 3.12 -1.87
CA PHE A 105 2.50 2.82 -2.37
C PHE A 105 2.55 1.60 -3.30
N THR A 106 1.78 0.57 -3.00
CA THR A 106 1.61 -0.57 -3.91
C THR A 106 0.67 -0.17 -5.05
N SER A 107 1.25 0.00 -6.23
CA SER A 107 0.58 0.35 -7.47
C SER A 107 0.20 -0.89 -8.30
N SER A 108 0.06 -0.74 -9.59
CA SER A 108 -0.24 -1.80 -10.56
C SER A 108 0.09 -1.33 -11.98
N GLY A 109 0.36 -2.25 -12.89
CA GLY A 109 0.50 -1.91 -14.31
C GLY A 109 -0.72 -1.18 -14.89
N VAL A 110 -1.94 -1.45 -14.37
CA VAL A 110 -3.14 -0.67 -14.76
C VAL A 110 -3.24 0.70 -14.10
N GLY A 111 -2.34 1.06 -13.21
CA GLY A 111 -2.16 2.43 -12.71
C GLY A 111 -1.28 3.31 -13.60
N ARG A 112 -0.65 2.73 -14.64
CA ARG A 112 0.17 3.44 -15.63
C ARG A 112 -0.42 3.37 -17.03
N THR A 113 -1.18 2.30 -17.33
CA THR A 113 -1.86 2.12 -18.61
C THR A 113 -3.27 1.62 -18.36
N GLY A 114 -4.28 2.43 -18.68
CA GLY A 114 -5.68 2.06 -18.53
C GLY A 114 -6.05 0.86 -19.40
N ARG A 115 -6.88 -0.03 -18.87
CA ARG A 115 -7.39 -1.19 -19.61
C ARG A 115 -8.90 -1.30 -19.45
N ALA A 116 -9.59 -1.71 -20.50
CA ALA A 116 -11.02 -1.95 -20.46
C ALA A 116 -11.40 -2.90 -19.31
N PHE A 117 -12.52 -2.65 -18.68
CA PHE A 117 -13.10 -3.42 -17.57
C PHE A 117 -12.30 -3.38 -16.24
N TRP A 118 -11.35 -2.47 -16.09
CA TRP A 118 -10.64 -2.28 -14.83
C TRP A 118 -11.16 -1.11 -14.00
N GLY A 119 -12.08 -0.33 -14.53
CA GLY A 119 -12.89 0.70 -13.88
C GLY A 119 -12.22 1.43 -12.72
N ALA A 120 -12.88 1.43 -11.58
CA ALA A 120 -12.42 2.12 -10.37
C ALA A 120 -11.02 1.65 -9.89
N TYR A 121 -10.68 0.38 -10.05
CA TYR A 121 -9.36 -0.12 -9.65
C TYR A 121 -8.24 0.58 -10.42
N ALA A 122 -8.32 0.60 -11.76
CA ALA A 122 -7.30 1.27 -12.57
C ALA A 122 -7.20 2.75 -12.20
N VAL A 123 -8.34 3.46 -12.12
CA VAL A 123 -8.39 4.88 -11.76
C VAL A 123 -7.78 5.11 -10.37
N SER A 124 -8.10 4.27 -9.38
CA SER A 124 -7.50 4.38 -8.05
C SER A 124 -5.99 4.20 -8.05
N LYS A 125 -5.45 3.32 -8.91
CA LYS A 125 -4.00 3.09 -9.01
C LYS A 125 -3.28 4.21 -9.78
N PHE A 126 -3.90 4.83 -10.78
CA PHE A 126 -3.42 6.09 -11.37
C PHE A 126 -3.36 7.20 -10.32
N ALA A 127 -4.42 7.34 -9.54
CA ALA A 127 -4.47 8.32 -8.47
C ALA A 127 -3.42 8.05 -7.37
N THR A 128 -3.13 6.78 -7.06
CA THR A 128 -2.06 6.38 -6.13
C THR A 128 -0.68 6.79 -6.65
N GLU A 129 -0.38 6.59 -7.95
CA GLU A 129 0.86 7.06 -8.58
C GLU A 129 0.96 8.59 -8.49
N GLY A 130 -0.14 9.31 -8.78
CA GLY A 130 -0.21 10.77 -8.66
C GLY A 130 0.00 11.27 -7.23
N LEU A 131 -0.64 10.63 -6.24
CA LEU A 131 -0.46 10.96 -4.82
C LEU A 131 1.01 10.77 -4.39
N SER A 132 1.64 9.69 -4.82
CA SER A 132 3.05 9.43 -4.54
C SER A 132 3.96 10.52 -5.10
N GLN A 133 3.73 10.95 -6.34
CA GLN A 133 4.52 12.01 -6.99
C GLN A 133 4.35 13.36 -6.31
N VAL A 134 3.12 13.75 -5.97
CA VAL A 134 2.82 15.00 -5.26
C VAL A 134 3.55 15.00 -3.90
N LEU A 135 3.40 13.93 -3.12
CA LEU A 135 4.02 13.85 -1.81
C LEU A 135 5.55 13.82 -1.89
N ALA A 136 6.13 13.17 -2.90
CA ALA A 136 7.56 13.16 -3.14
C ALA A 136 8.10 14.57 -3.47
N ASP A 137 7.38 15.34 -4.30
CA ASP A 137 7.77 16.71 -4.64
C ASP A 137 7.63 17.69 -3.46
N GLU A 138 6.58 17.55 -2.65
CA GLU A 138 6.39 18.32 -1.42
C GLU A 138 7.55 18.10 -0.43
N HIS A 139 8.13 16.89 -0.40
CA HIS A 139 9.20 16.51 0.52
C HIS A 139 10.59 16.42 -0.12
N ARG A 140 10.77 16.89 -1.37
CA ARG A 140 12.02 16.73 -2.15
C ARG A 140 13.28 17.31 -1.51
N HIS A 141 13.13 18.26 -0.60
CA HIS A 141 14.24 18.87 0.15
C HIS A 141 14.37 18.32 1.58
N GLY A 142 13.52 17.35 1.93
CA GLY A 142 13.50 16.69 3.23
C GLY A 142 14.21 15.34 3.23
N LYS A 143 13.96 14.57 4.29
CA LYS A 143 14.47 13.20 4.43
C LYS A 143 13.49 12.16 3.89
N LEU A 144 12.19 12.48 3.82
CA LEU A 144 11.15 11.54 3.45
C LEU A 144 11.25 11.12 1.98
N ARG A 145 11.34 9.82 1.77
CA ARG A 145 11.32 9.19 0.46
C ARG A 145 9.94 8.61 0.19
N VAL A 146 9.40 8.85 -0.99
CA VAL A 146 8.05 8.39 -1.36
C VAL A 146 8.11 7.77 -2.74
N ASN A 147 7.77 6.48 -2.84
CA ASN A 147 7.88 5.74 -4.09
C ASN A 147 6.68 4.81 -4.32
N CYS A 148 6.48 4.40 -5.55
CA CYS A 148 5.51 3.37 -5.92
C CYS A 148 6.21 2.05 -6.26
N VAL A 149 5.51 0.94 -6.01
CA VAL A 149 5.92 -0.39 -6.48
C VAL A 149 4.74 -1.07 -7.18
N ASN A 150 4.93 -1.46 -8.43
CA ASN A 150 4.05 -2.36 -9.14
C ASN A 150 4.52 -3.81 -8.91
N PRO A 151 3.78 -4.62 -8.16
CA PRO A 151 4.16 -6.01 -7.85
C PRO A 151 4.10 -6.94 -9.08
N GLY A 152 3.44 -6.50 -10.15
CA GLY A 152 3.17 -7.34 -11.31
C GLY A 152 2.13 -8.45 -11.03
N ALA A 153 2.12 -9.46 -11.88
CA ALA A 153 1.20 -10.59 -11.77
C ALA A 153 1.62 -11.55 -10.66
N THR A 154 1.06 -11.37 -9.47
CA THR A 154 1.44 -12.10 -8.25
C THR A 154 0.37 -13.11 -7.84
N ARG A 155 0.76 -14.26 -7.33
CA ARG A 155 -0.10 -15.38 -6.90
C ARG A 155 -0.91 -15.02 -5.64
N THR A 156 -1.98 -14.25 -5.80
CA THR A 156 -2.86 -13.77 -4.74
C THR A 156 -4.32 -14.12 -5.01
N ASN A 157 -5.17 -14.01 -4.00
CA ASN A 157 -6.63 -14.15 -4.18
C ASN A 157 -7.21 -13.02 -5.05
N MET A 158 -6.66 -11.80 -4.98
CA MET A 158 -7.04 -10.70 -5.86
C MET A 158 -6.73 -11.05 -7.33
N ARG A 159 -5.57 -11.63 -7.62
CA ARG A 159 -5.21 -12.07 -8.96
C ARG A 159 -6.14 -13.18 -9.47
N LEU A 160 -6.48 -14.14 -8.61
CA LEU A 160 -7.46 -15.19 -8.95
C LEU A 160 -8.84 -14.60 -9.30
N ALA A 161 -9.31 -13.63 -8.54
CA ALA A 161 -10.58 -12.95 -8.82
C ALA A 161 -10.53 -12.19 -10.16
N ALA A 162 -9.38 -11.56 -10.48
CA ALA A 162 -9.20 -10.85 -11.74
C ALA A 162 -9.09 -11.77 -12.96
N TYR A 163 -8.47 -12.93 -12.80
CA TYR A 163 -8.16 -13.89 -13.87
C TYR A 163 -8.40 -15.33 -13.42
N PRO A 164 -9.67 -15.79 -13.30
CA PRO A 164 -10.00 -17.11 -12.76
C PRO A 164 -9.41 -18.28 -13.58
N GLY A 165 -9.20 -18.09 -14.89
CA GLY A 165 -8.63 -19.11 -15.80
C GLY A 165 -7.11 -19.10 -15.91
N GLU A 166 -6.40 -18.24 -15.17
CA GLU A 166 -4.95 -18.13 -15.27
C GLU A 166 -4.25 -19.27 -14.51
N ASN A 167 -3.19 -19.83 -15.12
CA ASN A 167 -2.39 -20.84 -14.43
C ASN A 167 -1.58 -20.20 -13.28
N ARG A 168 -2.02 -20.45 -12.05
CA ARG A 168 -1.42 -19.89 -10.83
C ARG A 168 0.01 -20.35 -10.57
N ASP A 169 0.41 -21.52 -11.08
CA ASP A 169 1.76 -22.06 -10.83
C ASP A 169 2.84 -21.35 -11.63
N LYS A 170 2.43 -20.58 -12.66
CA LYS A 170 3.31 -19.70 -13.43
C LYS A 170 3.49 -18.31 -12.78
N LEU A 171 2.73 -18.01 -11.74
CA LEU A 171 2.79 -16.70 -11.05
C LEU A 171 3.79 -16.75 -9.90
N LYS A 172 4.60 -15.71 -9.79
CA LYS A 172 5.45 -15.51 -8.63
C LYS A 172 4.62 -15.40 -7.35
N ARG A 173 5.14 -15.95 -6.27
CA ARG A 173 4.54 -15.81 -4.94
C ARG A 173 4.86 -14.41 -4.36
N PRO A 174 4.11 -13.93 -3.36
CA PRO A 174 4.40 -12.66 -2.71
C PRO A 174 5.85 -12.56 -2.19
N GLU A 175 6.42 -13.66 -1.68
CA GLU A 175 7.78 -13.70 -1.14
C GLU A 175 8.86 -13.48 -2.21
N GLU A 176 8.55 -13.77 -3.48
CA GLU A 176 9.49 -13.67 -4.60
C GLU A 176 9.56 -12.28 -5.24
N ILE A 177 8.73 -11.35 -4.76
CA ILE A 177 8.59 -10.00 -5.33
C ILE A 177 8.96 -8.88 -4.35
N LEU A 178 9.53 -9.21 -3.20
CA LEU A 178 9.79 -8.27 -2.10
C LEU A 178 11.02 -7.37 -2.33
N SER A 179 11.89 -7.69 -3.28
CA SER A 179 13.15 -6.99 -3.49
C SER A 179 13.03 -5.46 -3.56
N PRO A 180 12.12 -4.86 -4.37
CA PRO A 180 11.97 -3.40 -4.38
C PRO A 180 11.45 -2.83 -3.06
N TYR A 181 10.58 -3.54 -2.37
CA TYR A 181 10.06 -3.08 -1.07
C TYR A 181 11.18 -3.02 -0.01
N ILE A 182 12.00 -4.08 0.06
CA ILE A 182 13.14 -4.14 0.99
C ILE A 182 14.15 -3.05 0.66
N TYR A 183 14.49 -2.88 -0.64
CA TYR A 183 15.38 -1.83 -1.11
C TYR A 183 14.89 -0.44 -0.70
N LEU A 184 13.61 -0.13 -0.98
CA LEU A 184 13.02 1.18 -0.74
C LEU A 184 12.82 1.50 0.76
N LEU A 185 12.67 0.49 1.60
CA LEU A 185 12.61 0.65 3.06
C LEU A 185 14.00 0.72 3.69
N GLY A 186 15.02 0.26 2.99
CA GLY A 186 16.39 0.23 3.49
C GLY A 186 17.21 1.47 3.15
N PRO A 187 18.42 1.59 3.75
CA PRO A 187 19.30 2.74 3.55
C PRO A 187 19.90 2.83 2.14
N ASP A 188 19.89 1.74 1.38
CA ASP A 188 20.48 1.68 0.03
C ASP A 188 19.71 2.53 -0.98
N SER A 189 18.45 2.88 -0.68
CA SER A 189 17.61 3.76 -1.51
C SER A 189 17.62 5.22 -1.05
N LYS A 190 18.61 5.63 -0.28
CA LYS A 190 18.78 7.02 0.14
C LYS A 190 18.79 7.95 -1.07
N ASN A 191 17.98 8.99 -1.03
CA ASN A 191 17.74 9.95 -2.12
C ASN A 191 16.91 9.41 -3.31
N VAL A 192 16.35 8.20 -3.25
CA VAL A 192 15.42 7.68 -4.25
C VAL A 192 14.00 8.04 -3.85
N THR A 193 13.38 9.00 -4.54
CA THR A 193 12.03 9.48 -4.25
C THR A 193 11.32 9.89 -5.55
N GLY A 194 10.00 9.76 -5.59
CA GLY A 194 9.19 10.09 -6.76
C GLY A 194 9.20 9.04 -7.87
N GLU A 195 9.81 7.89 -7.62
CA GLU A 195 10.01 6.84 -8.60
C GLU A 195 8.94 5.74 -8.51
N SER A 196 8.77 5.03 -9.61
CA SER A 196 7.84 3.89 -9.70
C SER A 196 8.56 2.65 -10.21
N PHE A 197 8.66 1.64 -9.36
CA PHE A 197 9.42 0.41 -9.56
C PHE A 197 8.53 -0.75 -10.01
N ASP A 198 9.08 -1.66 -10.78
CA ASP A 198 8.48 -2.95 -11.10
C ASP A 198 9.19 -4.07 -10.33
N SER A 199 8.42 -4.99 -9.72
CA SER A 199 8.97 -6.17 -9.04
C SER A 199 9.21 -7.35 -9.98
N GLN A 200 8.72 -7.25 -11.23
CA GLN A 200 8.83 -8.32 -12.23
C GLN A 200 9.06 -7.74 -13.61
#